data_1932cc88c9cab0eda394866c6c95aaa6
#
_entry.id   1932cc88c9cab0eda394866c6c95aaa6
#
_cell.length_a   1.000
_cell.length_b   1.000
_cell.length_c   1.000
_cell.angle_alpha   90.00
_cell.angle_beta   90.00
_cell.angle_gamma   90.00
#
_symmetry.space_group_name_H-M   'P 1'
#
loop_
_entity.id
_entity.type
_entity.pdbx_description
1 polymer ?
#
loop_
_entity_poly.entity_id
_entity_poly.type
_entity_poly.pdbx_seq_one_letter_code
_entity_poly.pdbx_strand_id
1 'polypeptide(L)'
;MKKILLLAALILMSQTVVFAQKEKSVKESDVPVRYVRDFNNQAKDAQNVAWTMSEDSSAYMATFTSPDGDKQAIRFTNKTSETRYYIDEQYYPHAIKDTVASQFPKHKITEIYIRNIKGKMTYQVRAARMSGFLFWKKEKDVKQISFETNSKLIEVIDEQ
;
A
#
# COMPACT_ATOMS: atom_id res chain seq x y z
N MET A 1 -14.25 30.96 -38.60
CA MET A 1 -12.96 30.43 -38.17
C MET A 1 -12.96 30.30 -36.66
N LYS A 2 -13.61 29.28 -36.09
CA LYS A 2 -13.67 28.96 -34.66
C LYS A 2 -13.97 27.47 -34.50
N LYS A 3 -13.05 26.60 -34.90
CA LYS A 3 -13.21 25.13 -34.78
C LYS A 3 -11.88 24.42 -34.57
N ILE A 4 -11.02 24.89 -33.70
CA ILE A 4 -9.80 24.15 -33.34
C ILE A 4 -9.47 24.52 -31.90
N LEU A 5 -10.22 24.02 -30.91
CA LEU A 5 -9.83 24.14 -29.50
C LEU A 5 -10.59 23.13 -28.61
N LEU A 6 -10.90 21.95 -29.16
CA LEU A 6 -11.66 20.94 -28.42
C LEU A 6 -11.03 19.55 -28.48
N LEU A 7 -9.71 19.47 -28.69
CA LEU A 7 -9.01 18.20 -28.88
C LEU A 7 -7.79 18.00 -27.97
N ALA A 8 -7.66 18.76 -26.91
CA ALA A 8 -6.49 18.65 -26.01
C ALA A 8 -6.81 18.24 -24.57
N ALA A 9 -8.04 17.83 -24.26
CA ALA A 9 -8.45 17.46 -22.89
C ALA A 9 -8.70 15.96 -22.71
N LEU A 10 -8.26 15.11 -23.63
CA LEU A 10 -8.50 13.66 -23.56
C LEU A 10 -7.19 12.88 -23.35
N ILE A 11 -6.26 13.43 -22.59
CA ILE A 11 -5.00 12.76 -22.31
C ILE A 11 -4.90 12.55 -20.81
N LEU A 12 -4.89 11.28 -20.46
CA LEU A 12 -4.33 10.70 -19.22
C LEU A 12 -5.11 10.89 -17.92
N MET A 13 -6.33 10.42 -17.90
CA MET A 13 -6.76 9.70 -16.69
C MET A 13 -6.35 8.22 -16.84
N SER A 14 -5.08 7.92 -16.68
CA SER A 14 -4.69 6.58 -16.26
C SER A 14 -5.13 6.44 -14.81
N GLN A 15 -6.39 6.11 -14.62
CA GLN A 15 -6.91 5.68 -13.34
C GLN A 15 -6.13 4.41 -12.97
N THR A 16 -5.11 4.56 -12.15
CA THR A 16 -4.62 3.47 -11.33
C THR A 16 -5.71 3.22 -10.29
N VAL A 17 -6.72 2.46 -10.69
CA VAL A 17 -7.70 1.92 -9.76
C VAL A 17 -6.93 0.95 -8.85
N VAL A 18 -6.43 1.47 -7.75
CA VAL A 18 -5.95 0.64 -6.66
C VAL A 18 -7.19 0.18 -5.91
N PHE A 19 -7.82 -0.86 -6.40
CA PHE A 19 -8.81 -1.58 -5.61
C PHE A 19 -8.12 -2.06 -4.34
N ALA A 20 -8.72 -1.84 -3.18
CA ALA A 20 -8.48 -2.63 -2.00
C ALA A 20 -8.93 -4.06 -2.33
N GLN A 21 -8.09 -4.81 -3.03
CA GLN A 21 -8.39 -6.19 -3.42
C GLN A 21 -8.41 -7.01 -2.14
N LYS A 22 -9.53 -7.65 -1.86
CA LYS A 22 -9.60 -8.69 -0.84
C LYS A 22 -8.52 -9.72 -1.16
N GLU A 23 -7.60 -9.87 -0.24
CA GLU A 23 -6.50 -10.82 -0.37
C GLU A 23 -6.93 -12.16 0.22
N LYS A 24 -6.62 -13.24 -0.49
CA LYS A 24 -6.88 -14.60 -0.05
C LYS A 24 -5.57 -15.22 0.44
N SER A 25 -5.57 -15.80 1.64
CA SER A 25 -4.44 -16.59 2.13
C SER A 25 -4.21 -17.81 1.21
N VAL A 26 -2.96 -18.06 0.86
CA VAL A 26 -2.55 -19.18 0.01
C VAL A 26 -1.35 -19.91 0.63
N LYS A 27 -1.20 -21.21 0.33
CA LYS A 27 0.01 -21.94 0.72
C LYS A 27 1.16 -21.57 -0.21
N GLU A 28 2.38 -21.62 0.28
CA GLU A 28 3.57 -21.37 -0.55
C GLU A 28 3.63 -22.28 -1.77
N SER A 29 3.18 -23.55 -1.63
CA SER A 29 3.09 -24.50 -2.74
C SER A 29 2.21 -24.05 -3.91
N ASP A 30 1.27 -23.14 -3.64
CA ASP A 30 0.31 -22.63 -4.63
C ASP A 30 0.80 -21.32 -5.26
N VAL A 31 1.93 -20.79 -4.76
CA VAL A 31 2.58 -19.58 -5.29
C VAL A 31 3.47 -19.95 -6.48
N PRO A 32 3.45 -19.18 -7.58
CA PRO A 32 4.36 -19.43 -8.70
C PRO A 32 5.82 -19.50 -8.25
N VAL A 33 6.52 -20.58 -8.63
CA VAL A 33 7.91 -20.87 -8.22
C VAL A 33 8.85 -19.68 -8.41
N ARG A 34 8.66 -18.89 -9.46
CA ARG A 34 9.46 -17.68 -9.70
C ARG A 34 9.35 -16.67 -8.55
N TYR A 35 8.16 -16.48 -7.97
CA TYR A 35 7.95 -15.52 -6.88
C TYR A 35 8.53 -16.02 -5.57
N VAL A 36 8.40 -17.34 -5.30
CA VAL A 36 9.06 -17.96 -4.12
C VAL A 36 10.58 -17.81 -4.21
N ARG A 37 11.16 -18.11 -5.39
CA ARG A 37 12.59 -17.94 -5.61
C ARG A 37 13.04 -16.49 -5.44
N ASP A 38 12.29 -15.54 -6.04
CA ASP A 38 12.61 -14.12 -5.99
C ASP A 38 12.46 -13.57 -4.55
N PHE A 39 11.47 -14.09 -3.79
CA PHE A 39 11.32 -13.82 -2.36
C PHE A 39 12.53 -14.30 -1.56
N ASN A 40 12.92 -15.57 -1.71
CA ASN A 40 14.06 -16.13 -0.98
C ASN A 40 15.39 -15.42 -1.30
N ASN A 41 15.53 -14.85 -2.49
CA ASN A 41 16.68 -14.04 -2.86
C ASN A 41 16.67 -12.65 -2.20
N GLN A 42 15.50 -12.06 -1.98
CA GLN A 42 15.35 -10.71 -1.45
C GLN A 42 15.22 -10.68 0.07
N ALA A 43 14.60 -11.68 0.67
CA ALA A 43 14.27 -11.77 2.09
C ALA A 43 14.94 -13.00 2.72
N LYS A 44 16.29 -13.00 2.73
CA LYS A 44 17.08 -14.04 3.39
C LYS A 44 16.76 -14.03 4.89
N ASP A 45 16.63 -15.22 5.46
CA ASP A 45 16.40 -15.44 6.90
C ASP A 45 15.05 -14.82 7.39
N ALA A 46 14.10 -14.59 6.48
CA ALA A 46 12.76 -14.15 6.81
C ALA A 46 12.04 -15.15 7.71
N GLN A 47 11.35 -14.64 8.74
CA GLN A 47 10.58 -15.45 9.69
C GLN A 47 9.09 -15.18 9.54
N ASN A 48 8.24 -16.14 9.99
CA ASN A 48 6.79 -16.00 10.01
C ASN A 48 6.19 -15.63 8.64
N VAL A 49 6.68 -16.24 7.57
CA VAL A 49 6.26 -15.94 6.20
C VAL A 49 4.80 -16.39 5.98
N ALA A 50 3.97 -15.47 5.52
CA ALA A 50 2.59 -15.73 5.13
C ALA A 50 2.34 -15.19 3.71
N TRP A 51 1.72 -16.02 2.87
CA TRP A 51 1.40 -15.67 1.50
C TRP A 51 -0.08 -15.35 1.33
N THR A 52 -0.35 -14.29 0.58
CA THR A 52 -1.68 -13.92 0.10
C THR A 52 -1.67 -13.73 -1.41
N MET A 53 -2.85 -13.85 -2.03
CA MET A 53 -3.08 -13.65 -3.45
C MET A 53 -4.26 -12.69 -3.62
N SER A 54 -4.17 -11.76 -4.56
CA SER A 54 -5.30 -10.91 -4.96
C SER A 54 -6.43 -11.75 -5.57
N GLU A 55 -7.68 -11.30 -5.44
CA GLU A 55 -8.86 -12.03 -5.96
C GLU A 55 -8.75 -12.37 -7.45
N ASP A 56 -8.18 -11.47 -8.24
CA ASP A 56 -7.95 -11.64 -9.67
C ASP A 56 -6.70 -12.46 -10.01
N SER A 57 -6.00 -12.97 -8.98
CA SER A 57 -4.75 -13.71 -9.11
C SER A 57 -3.62 -12.96 -9.85
N SER A 58 -3.73 -11.64 -9.99
CA SER A 58 -2.73 -10.80 -10.68
C SER A 58 -1.51 -10.49 -9.84
N ALA A 59 -1.62 -10.65 -8.53
CA ALA A 59 -0.56 -10.35 -7.57
C ALA A 59 -0.51 -11.36 -6.43
N TYR A 60 0.71 -11.59 -5.93
CA TYR A 60 0.99 -12.36 -4.72
C TYR A 60 1.76 -11.48 -3.75
N MET A 61 1.49 -11.62 -2.46
CA MET A 61 2.21 -10.88 -1.42
C MET A 61 2.71 -11.84 -0.35
N ALA A 62 4.00 -11.77 -0.05
CA ALA A 62 4.62 -12.39 1.11
C ALA A 62 4.73 -11.36 2.22
N THR A 63 4.10 -11.59 3.37
CA THR A 63 4.31 -10.83 4.60
C THR A 63 5.20 -11.63 5.52
N PHE A 64 6.18 -11.00 6.15
CA PHE A 64 7.17 -11.69 6.97
C PHE A 64 7.76 -10.76 8.03
N THR A 65 8.53 -11.35 8.96
CA THR A 65 9.35 -10.63 9.93
C THR A 65 10.81 -10.72 9.49
N SER A 66 11.50 -9.58 9.41
CA SER A 66 12.95 -9.56 9.12
C SER A 66 13.74 -10.14 10.29
N PRO A 67 15.05 -10.48 10.12
CA PRO A 67 15.90 -10.91 11.21
C PRO A 67 15.99 -9.89 12.36
N ASP A 68 15.82 -8.60 12.07
CA ASP A 68 15.84 -7.51 13.05
C ASP A 68 14.50 -7.34 13.79
N GLY A 69 13.49 -8.14 13.44
CA GLY A 69 12.16 -8.13 14.07
C GLY A 69 11.13 -7.22 13.38
N ASP A 70 11.50 -6.53 12.31
CA ASP A 70 10.60 -5.61 11.60
C ASP A 70 9.60 -6.34 10.71
N LYS A 71 8.36 -5.89 10.72
CA LYS A 71 7.33 -6.37 9.80
C LYS A 71 7.59 -5.80 8.41
N GLN A 72 7.63 -6.69 7.42
CA GLN A 72 7.84 -6.35 6.02
C GLN A 72 6.88 -7.14 5.12
N ALA A 73 6.71 -6.68 3.88
CA ALA A 73 6.06 -7.47 2.84
C ALA A 73 6.70 -7.22 1.47
N ILE A 74 6.64 -8.23 0.59
CA ILE A 74 6.99 -8.09 -0.81
C ILE A 74 5.81 -8.52 -1.65
N ARG A 75 5.32 -7.59 -2.48
CA ARG A 75 4.24 -7.83 -3.44
C ARG A 75 4.84 -8.07 -4.81
N PHE A 76 4.46 -9.19 -5.42
CA PHE A 76 4.90 -9.62 -6.75
C PHE A 76 3.76 -9.50 -7.75
N THR A 77 4.07 -8.96 -8.92
CA THR A 77 3.19 -8.92 -10.08
C THR A 77 3.96 -9.43 -11.30
N ASN A 78 3.28 -9.60 -12.44
CA ASN A 78 3.95 -9.97 -13.68
C ASN A 78 4.98 -8.94 -14.18
N LYS A 79 4.89 -7.68 -13.72
CA LYS A 79 5.70 -6.55 -14.20
C LYS A 79 6.76 -6.09 -13.22
N THR A 80 6.54 -6.26 -11.92
CA THR A 80 7.42 -5.68 -10.89
C THR A 80 7.23 -6.35 -9.54
N SER A 81 8.22 -6.15 -8.65
CA SER A 81 8.08 -6.37 -7.22
C SER A 81 8.06 -5.02 -6.48
N GLU A 82 7.33 -4.98 -5.38
CA GLU A 82 7.21 -3.84 -4.47
C GLU A 82 7.54 -4.32 -3.06
N THR A 83 8.51 -3.69 -2.41
CA THR A 83 8.82 -3.97 -1.00
C THR A 83 8.14 -2.94 -0.12
N ARG A 84 7.55 -3.40 0.98
CA ARG A 84 6.89 -2.58 2.01
C ARG A 84 7.61 -2.78 3.34
N TYR A 85 8.02 -1.67 3.94
CA TYR A 85 8.62 -1.62 5.29
C TYR A 85 7.62 -0.95 6.20
N TYR A 86 6.93 -1.73 7.05
CA TYR A 86 5.93 -1.20 7.96
C TYR A 86 6.61 -0.44 9.10
N ILE A 87 5.99 0.65 9.51
CA ILE A 87 6.50 1.54 10.56
C ILE A 87 5.58 1.41 11.78
N ASP A 88 6.15 1.24 12.96
CA ASP A 88 5.38 1.25 14.19
C ASP A 88 4.83 2.66 14.48
N GLU A 89 3.66 2.73 15.12
CA GLU A 89 2.93 3.97 15.37
C GLU A 89 3.79 5.02 16.11
N GLN A 90 4.65 4.59 17.02
CA GLN A 90 5.56 5.47 17.77
C GLN A 90 6.57 6.21 16.88
N TYR A 91 6.90 5.66 15.71
CA TYR A 91 7.87 6.21 14.76
C TYR A 91 7.22 6.92 13.57
N TYR A 92 5.91 7.12 13.58
CA TYR A 92 5.23 7.83 12.48
C TYR A 92 5.75 9.26 12.35
N PRO A 93 6.15 9.70 11.12
CA PRO A 93 6.65 11.06 10.91
C PRO A 93 5.62 12.11 11.32
N HIS A 94 6.03 13.08 12.16
CA HIS A 94 5.13 14.13 12.66
C HIS A 94 4.47 14.92 11.53
N ALA A 95 5.23 15.32 10.49
CA ALA A 95 4.70 16.06 9.35
C ALA A 95 3.59 15.30 8.61
N ILE A 96 3.66 13.97 8.52
CA ILE A 96 2.61 13.14 7.94
C ILE A 96 1.38 13.13 8.86
N LYS A 97 1.57 12.94 10.17
CA LYS A 97 0.47 12.98 11.15
C LYS A 97 -0.26 14.30 11.10
N ASP A 98 0.46 15.42 11.07
CA ASP A 98 -0.11 16.77 11.04
C ASP A 98 -0.88 17.03 9.74
N THR A 99 -0.33 16.60 8.61
CA THR A 99 -1.00 16.71 7.31
C THR A 99 -2.31 15.91 7.29
N VAL A 100 -2.28 14.65 7.75
CA VAL A 100 -3.49 13.81 7.81
C VAL A 100 -4.52 14.42 8.77
N ALA A 101 -4.11 14.87 9.95
CA ALA A 101 -5.01 15.47 10.92
C ALA A 101 -5.66 16.77 10.41
N SER A 102 -4.92 17.60 9.67
CA SER A 102 -5.44 18.86 9.11
C SER A 102 -6.37 18.67 7.93
N GLN A 103 -6.01 17.77 6.99
CA GLN A 103 -6.79 17.55 5.77
C GLN A 103 -7.94 16.56 5.95
N PHE A 104 -7.78 15.59 6.86
CA PHE A 104 -8.75 14.52 7.12
C PHE A 104 -9.09 14.41 8.61
N PRO A 105 -9.65 15.44 9.25
CA PRO A 105 -9.79 15.53 10.72
C PRO A 105 -10.69 14.43 11.33
N LYS A 106 -11.48 13.73 10.51
CA LYS A 106 -12.33 12.60 10.94
C LYS A 106 -11.68 11.23 10.76
N HIS A 107 -10.48 11.19 10.16
CA HIS A 107 -9.75 9.95 9.89
C HIS A 107 -8.64 9.75 10.91
N LYS A 108 -8.36 8.49 11.21
CA LYS A 108 -7.20 8.08 11.99
C LYS A 108 -6.26 7.28 11.10
N ILE A 109 -4.97 7.51 11.24
CA ILE A 109 -3.97 6.68 10.59
C ILE A 109 -4.08 5.27 11.20
N THR A 110 -4.24 4.28 10.34
CA THR A 110 -4.31 2.87 10.73
C THR A 110 -3.04 2.13 10.37
N GLU A 111 -2.30 2.62 9.37
CA GLU A 111 -1.05 2.02 8.93
C GLU A 111 -0.18 3.04 8.21
N ILE A 112 1.14 2.98 8.43
CA ILE A 112 2.15 3.63 7.57
C ILE A 112 3.20 2.60 7.18
N TYR A 113 3.56 2.59 5.90
CA TYR A 113 4.71 1.85 5.40
C TYR A 113 5.50 2.65 4.36
N ILE A 114 6.79 2.36 4.24
CA ILE A 114 7.60 2.83 3.13
C ILE A 114 7.45 1.81 2.00
N ARG A 115 7.00 2.28 0.85
CA ARG A 115 6.92 1.52 -0.39
C ARG A 115 8.17 1.76 -1.21
N ASN A 116 8.84 0.67 -1.59
CA ASN A 116 9.99 0.71 -2.49
C ASN A 116 9.66 -0.03 -3.78
N ILE A 117 9.69 0.70 -4.90
CA ILE A 117 9.58 0.13 -6.24
C ILE A 117 10.81 0.54 -7.04
N LYS A 118 11.68 -0.43 -7.36
CA LYS A 118 12.91 -0.19 -8.14
C LYS A 118 13.78 0.93 -7.58
N GLY A 119 13.91 1.02 -6.25
CA GLY A 119 14.69 2.04 -5.56
C GLY A 119 13.97 3.36 -5.31
N LYS A 120 12.80 3.60 -5.90
CA LYS A 120 11.98 4.77 -5.58
C LYS A 120 11.17 4.51 -4.31
N MET A 121 11.46 5.29 -3.27
CA MET A 121 10.78 5.18 -1.97
C MET A 121 9.71 6.25 -1.82
N THR A 122 8.56 5.86 -1.25
CA THR A 122 7.47 6.77 -0.87
C THR A 122 6.82 6.28 0.41
N TYR A 123 6.33 7.19 1.26
CA TYR A 123 5.43 6.80 2.34
C TYR A 123 4.04 6.51 1.79
N GLN A 124 3.45 5.45 2.29
CA GLN A 124 2.07 5.09 2.04
C GLN A 124 1.35 5.08 3.39
N VAL A 125 0.28 5.83 3.48
CA VAL A 125 -0.51 6.00 4.70
C VAL A 125 -1.91 5.51 4.43
N ARG A 126 -2.38 4.62 5.28
CA ARG A 126 -3.78 4.22 5.30
C ARG A 126 -4.47 4.95 6.45
N ALA A 127 -5.47 5.73 6.13
CA ALA A 127 -6.26 6.46 7.12
C ALA A 127 -7.74 6.11 6.96
N ALA A 128 -8.42 5.82 8.06
CA ALA A 128 -9.81 5.40 8.04
C ALA A 128 -10.64 6.17 9.06
N ARG A 129 -11.90 6.44 8.71
CA ARG A 129 -12.90 6.89 9.66
C ARG A 129 -13.48 5.67 10.39
N MET A 130 -13.36 5.67 11.71
CA MET A 130 -13.92 4.59 12.52
C MET A 130 -15.41 4.86 12.78
N SER A 131 -16.24 3.86 12.55
CA SER A 131 -17.68 3.91 12.87
C SER A 131 -18.09 2.68 13.66
N GLY A 132 -19.08 2.82 14.53
CA GLY A 132 -19.61 1.74 15.38
C GLY A 132 -19.60 2.11 16.86
N PHE A 133 -20.25 1.28 17.67
CA PHE A 133 -20.43 1.50 19.10
C PHE A 133 -19.50 0.59 19.90
N LEU A 134 -18.73 1.17 20.84
CA LEU A 134 -17.85 0.53 21.84
C LEU A 134 -16.96 -0.62 21.33
N PHE A 135 -17.49 -1.83 21.09
CA PHE A 135 -16.70 -3.02 20.76
C PHE A 135 -16.77 -3.43 19.28
N TRP A 136 -17.60 -2.76 18.46
CA TRP A 136 -17.82 -3.10 17.04
C TRP A 136 -17.41 -1.94 16.13
N LYS A 137 -16.16 -1.52 16.24
CA LYS A 137 -15.63 -0.48 15.35
C LYS A 137 -15.32 -1.09 13.97
N LYS A 138 -15.94 -0.54 12.93
CA LYS A 138 -15.62 -0.85 11.54
C LYS A 138 -14.96 0.36 10.89
N GLU A 139 -13.97 0.09 10.08
CA GLU A 139 -13.39 1.11 9.21
C GLU A 139 -14.39 1.49 8.13
N LYS A 140 -14.53 2.77 7.89
CA LYS A 140 -15.33 3.35 6.80
C LYS A 140 -14.53 4.49 6.19
N ASP A 141 -14.83 4.81 4.92
CA ASP A 141 -14.22 5.96 4.25
C ASP A 141 -12.69 5.88 4.40
N VAL A 142 -12.13 4.82 3.83
CA VAL A 142 -10.69 4.56 3.91
C VAL A 142 -9.96 5.34 2.81
N LYS A 143 -8.87 5.99 3.18
CA LYS A 143 -8.03 6.75 2.26
C LYS A 143 -6.63 6.14 2.20
N GLN A 144 -6.15 5.95 0.99
CA GLN A 144 -4.74 5.67 0.70
C GLN A 144 -4.07 6.99 0.33
N ILE A 145 -3.07 7.39 1.11
CA ILE A 145 -2.41 8.69 0.97
C ILE A 145 -0.92 8.45 0.72
N SER A 146 -0.41 8.98 -0.39
CA SER A 146 0.99 8.85 -0.77
C SER A 146 1.76 10.13 -0.48
N PHE A 147 2.94 9.99 0.12
CA PHE A 147 3.85 11.11 0.39
C PHE A 147 5.25 10.82 -0.19
N GLU A 148 5.97 11.86 -0.58
CA GLU A 148 7.41 11.78 -0.82
C GLU A 148 8.15 11.48 0.50
N THR A 149 9.42 11.10 0.43
CA THR A 149 10.27 10.85 1.61
C THR A 149 10.49 12.10 2.47
N ASN A 150 10.33 13.30 1.91
CA ASN A 150 10.33 14.58 2.63
C ASN A 150 8.96 14.95 3.24
N SER A 151 8.01 14.02 3.26
CA SER A 151 6.64 14.19 3.78
C SER A 151 5.74 15.13 2.95
N LYS A 152 6.11 15.46 1.71
CA LYS A 152 5.25 16.21 0.79
C LYS A 152 4.16 15.28 0.24
N LEU A 153 2.91 15.72 0.32
CA LEU A 153 1.75 14.98 -0.21
C LEU A 153 1.84 14.85 -1.73
N ILE A 154 1.68 13.63 -2.24
CA ILE A 154 1.65 13.31 -3.68
C ILE A 154 0.22 13.09 -4.16
N GLU A 155 -0.52 12.21 -3.48
CA GLU A 155 -1.80 11.69 -3.95
C GLU A 155 -2.68 11.22 -2.80
N VAL A 156 -3.99 11.30 -3.00
CA VAL A 156 -5.02 10.73 -2.11
C VAL A 156 -5.98 9.91 -2.96
N ILE A 157 -6.20 8.67 -2.57
CA ILE A 157 -7.13 7.75 -3.25
C ILE A 157 -8.13 7.24 -2.21
N ASP A 158 -9.42 7.29 -2.55
CA ASP A 158 -10.47 6.71 -1.73
C ASP A 158 -10.57 5.20 -2.01
N GLU A 159 -10.44 4.37 -0.98
CA GLU A 159 -10.74 2.93 -1.08
C GLU A 159 -12.27 2.75 -1.08
N GLN A 160 -12.79 2.08 -2.10
CA GLN A 160 -14.21 1.75 -2.21
C GLN A 160 -14.55 0.45 -1.48
#